data_b33d34f65f8350ae42b0322da348bd01
#
_entry.id   b33d34f65f8350ae42b0322da348bd01
#
_cell.length_a   1.000
_cell.length_b   1.000
_cell.length_c   1.000
_cell.angle_alpha   90.00
_cell.angle_beta   90.00
_cell.angle_gamma   90.00
#
_symmetry.space_group_name_H-M   'P 1'
#
loop_
_entity.id
_entity.type
_entity.pdbx_description
1 polymer ?
#
loop_
_entity_poly.entity_id
_entity_poly.type
_entity_poly.pdbx_seq_one_letter_code
_entity_poly.pdbx_strand_id
1 'polypeptide(L)'
;RFLLQAKANDIHPFLAYAPYTLNGCSADPALRDFAKRTMADDLARLESTPGNLYNFHPGSHVKQGTDVGISYIADMLNEILKPDQTTTVLLETMSGKGSEVGKSFEELREIIDKVELSDHLGVCLDTCHIWDAGYDIADHLDDVISEFDRIIGLDKLCAIHLNDSKNVLGSHK
;
A
#
# COMPACT_ATOMS: atom_id res chain seq x y z
N ARG A 1 2.29 -29.14 -3.59
CA ARG A 1 2.94 -29.52 -2.32
C ARG A 1 2.96 -28.36 -1.31
N PHE A 2 3.39 -27.17 -1.71
CA PHE A 2 3.44 -25.97 -0.83
C PHE A 2 2.07 -25.67 -0.20
N LEU A 3 1.03 -25.47 -1.00
CA LEU A 3 -0.33 -25.16 -0.52
C LEU A 3 -0.88 -26.20 0.46
N LEU A 4 -0.58 -27.49 0.23
CA LEU A 4 -1.01 -28.56 1.15
C LEU A 4 -0.33 -28.43 2.51
N GLN A 5 0.95 -28.07 2.53
CA GLN A 5 1.70 -27.86 3.77
C GLN A 5 1.26 -26.59 4.48
N ALA A 6 1.06 -25.51 3.74
CA ALA A 6 0.55 -24.25 4.29
C ALA A 6 -0.81 -24.46 4.98
N LYS A 7 -1.76 -25.13 4.29
CA LYS A 7 -3.07 -25.45 4.85
C LYS A 7 -2.97 -26.38 6.06
N ALA A 8 -2.10 -27.39 6.02
CA ALA A 8 -1.93 -28.34 7.12
C ALA A 8 -1.34 -27.72 8.39
N ASN A 9 -0.64 -26.57 8.27
CA ASN A 9 -0.02 -25.84 9.37
C ASN A 9 -0.70 -24.50 9.67
N ASP A 10 -1.88 -24.27 9.10
CA ASP A 10 -2.66 -23.03 9.27
C ASP A 10 -1.87 -21.75 8.92
N ILE A 11 -1.05 -21.82 7.87
CA ILE A 11 -0.27 -20.70 7.35
C ILE A 11 -0.99 -20.09 6.15
N HIS A 12 -1.90 -19.14 6.40
CA HIS A 12 -2.68 -18.43 5.38
C HIS A 12 -3.47 -17.27 6.03
N PRO A 13 -3.65 -16.09 5.37
CA PRO A 13 -3.04 -15.68 4.10
C PRO A 13 -1.54 -15.36 4.22
N PHE A 14 -0.84 -15.30 3.09
CA PHE A 14 0.52 -14.75 3.02
C PHE A 14 0.45 -13.27 2.68
N LEU A 15 1.33 -12.49 3.29
CA LEU A 15 1.60 -11.11 2.89
C LEU A 15 2.91 -11.08 2.12
N ALA A 16 2.83 -10.95 0.80
CA ALA A 16 4.00 -10.71 -0.04
C ALA A 16 4.30 -9.21 -0.09
N TYR A 17 5.56 -8.87 -0.25
CA TYR A 17 6.01 -7.49 -0.29
C TYR A 17 6.69 -7.17 -1.61
N ALA A 18 6.26 -6.10 -2.28
CA ALA A 18 6.95 -5.58 -3.45
C ALA A 18 8.35 -5.08 -3.07
N PRO A 19 9.35 -5.16 -3.97
CA PRO A 19 10.62 -4.51 -3.73
C PRO A 19 10.42 -3.02 -3.38
N TYR A 20 10.87 -2.59 -2.22
CA TYR A 20 10.68 -1.21 -1.72
C TYR A 20 11.33 -0.13 -2.59
N THR A 21 12.16 -0.53 -3.53
CA THR A 21 12.78 0.36 -4.53
C THR A 21 11.89 0.67 -5.72
N LEU A 22 10.74 -0.01 -5.86
CA LEU A 22 9.79 0.29 -6.93
C LEU A 22 9.16 1.66 -6.70
N ASN A 23 9.01 2.42 -7.79
CA ASN A 23 8.40 3.74 -7.73
C ASN A 23 7.44 3.93 -8.92
N GLY A 24 6.17 3.57 -8.71
CA GLY A 24 5.12 3.69 -9.71
C GLY A 24 4.77 5.13 -10.09
N CYS A 25 5.19 6.12 -9.30
CA CYS A 25 4.93 7.54 -9.56
C CYS A 25 6.20 8.38 -9.81
N SER A 26 7.31 7.73 -10.15
CA SER A 26 8.56 8.43 -10.51
C SER A 26 8.36 9.44 -11.64
N ALA A 27 9.15 10.51 -11.64
CA ALA A 27 9.26 11.42 -12.80
C ALA A 27 9.80 10.72 -14.06
N ASP A 28 10.63 9.69 -13.86
CA ASP A 28 11.21 8.91 -14.96
C ASP A 28 10.21 7.84 -15.46
N PRO A 29 9.76 7.93 -16.73
CA PRO A 29 8.84 6.94 -17.31
C PRO A 29 9.40 5.51 -17.31
N ALA A 30 10.72 5.33 -17.45
CA ALA A 30 11.33 4.01 -17.46
C ALA A 30 11.23 3.33 -16.09
N LEU A 31 11.35 4.11 -15.00
CA LEU A 31 11.16 3.60 -13.64
C LEU A 31 9.69 3.23 -13.37
N ARG A 32 8.74 4.04 -13.86
CA ARG A 32 7.30 3.71 -13.74
C ARG A 32 6.96 2.43 -14.51
N ASP A 33 7.46 2.29 -15.74
CA ASP A 33 7.24 1.10 -16.55
C ASP A 33 7.89 -0.15 -15.93
N PHE A 34 9.07 -0.01 -15.34
CA PHE A 34 9.72 -1.08 -14.59
C PHE A 34 8.89 -1.51 -13.38
N ALA A 35 8.41 -0.55 -12.56
CA ALA A 35 7.56 -0.83 -11.40
C ALA A 35 6.27 -1.55 -11.83
N LYS A 36 5.58 -1.06 -12.86
CA LYS A 36 4.37 -1.66 -13.41
C LYS A 36 4.59 -3.11 -13.84
N ARG A 37 5.63 -3.37 -14.65
CA ARG A 37 5.94 -4.74 -15.12
C ARG A 37 6.29 -5.68 -13.99
N THR A 38 7.07 -5.21 -13.02
CA THR A 38 7.46 -6.02 -11.86
C THR A 38 6.25 -6.40 -11.03
N MET A 39 5.38 -5.43 -10.69
CA MET A 39 4.16 -5.69 -9.92
C MET A 39 3.20 -6.61 -10.68
N ALA A 40 3.02 -6.43 -11.99
CA ALA A 40 2.18 -7.30 -12.80
C ALA A 40 2.68 -8.76 -12.81
N ASP A 41 4.01 -8.98 -12.90
CA ASP A 41 4.62 -10.30 -12.84
C ASP A 41 4.47 -10.93 -11.44
N ASP A 42 4.66 -10.16 -10.39
CA ASP A 42 4.46 -10.62 -9.01
C ASP A 42 3.01 -11.04 -8.75
N LEU A 43 2.04 -10.23 -9.18
CA LEU A 43 0.61 -10.56 -9.04
C LEU A 43 0.26 -11.83 -9.82
N ALA A 44 0.74 -11.97 -11.05
CA ALA A 44 0.52 -13.19 -11.84
C ALA A 44 1.10 -14.45 -11.17
N ARG A 45 2.23 -14.33 -10.50
CA ARG A 45 2.85 -15.44 -9.73
C ARG A 45 2.06 -15.76 -8.47
N LEU A 46 1.53 -14.75 -7.77
CA LEU A 46 0.76 -14.92 -6.54
C LEU A 46 -0.55 -15.68 -6.79
N GLU A 47 -1.13 -15.62 -7.98
CA GLU A 47 -2.31 -16.41 -8.32
C GLU A 47 -2.06 -17.93 -8.31
N SER A 48 -0.79 -18.38 -8.26
CA SER A 48 -0.46 -19.79 -7.96
C SER A 48 -0.72 -20.18 -6.49
N THR A 49 -0.91 -19.18 -5.62
CA THR A 49 -1.26 -19.31 -4.20
C THR A 49 -2.44 -18.39 -3.88
N PRO A 50 -3.67 -18.71 -4.33
CA PRO A 50 -4.80 -17.79 -4.34
C PRO A 50 -5.20 -17.29 -2.95
N GLY A 51 -5.78 -16.07 -2.89
CA GLY A 51 -6.32 -15.46 -1.67
C GLY A 51 -5.26 -14.85 -0.76
N ASN A 52 -4.17 -14.35 -1.32
CA ASN A 52 -3.09 -13.71 -0.58
C ASN A 52 -3.12 -12.18 -0.66
N LEU A 53 -2.21 -11.55 0.08
CA LEU A 53 -2.04 -10.11 0.14
C LEU A 53 -0.70 -9.73 -0.53
N TYR A 54 -0.70 -8.63 -1.27
CA TYR A 54 0.51 -8.07 -1.89
C TYR A 54 0.63 -6.60 -1.51
N ASN A 55 1.59 -6.27 -0.66
CA ASN A 55 1.82 -4.92 -0.14
C ASN A 55 2.89 -4.19 -0.95
N PHE A 56 2.70 -2.90 -1.18
CA PHE A 56 3.69 -2.05 -1.82
C PHE A 56 3.69 -0.62 -1.28
N HIS A 57 4.84 0.04 -1.31
CA HIS A 57 4.94 1.48 -1.10
C HIS A 57 4.39 2.22 -2.32
N PRO A 58 3.45 3.16 -2.18
CA PRO A 58 2.92 3.92 -3.31
C PRO A 58 3.99 4.62 -4.14
N GLY A 59 5.08 5.08 -3.49
CA GLY A 59 6.23 5.66 -4.16
C GLY A 59 6.43 7.13 -3.85
N SER A 60 7.28 7.78 -4.66
CA SER A 60 7.65 9.19 -4.50
C SER A 60 7.46 9.94 -5.81
N HIS A 61 6.73 11.06 -5.77
CA HIS A 61 6.40 11.85 -6.96
C HIS A 61 7.56 12.71 -7.50
N VAL A 62 8.69 12.77 -6.81
CA VAL A 62 9.94 13.43 -7.23
C VAL A 62 9.69 14.83 -7.82
N LYS A 63 9.13 15.74 -7.01
CA LYS A 63 8.83 17.15 -7.33
C LYS A 63 7.76 17.40 -8.41
N GLN A 64 7.03 16.38 -8.87
CA GLN A 64 5.92 16.55 -9.82
C GLN A 64 4.63 17.04 -9.15
N GLY A 65 4.50 16.87 -7.84
CA GLY A 65 3.30 17.14 -7.05
C GLY A 65 2.56 15.85 -6.67
N THR A 66 1.88 15.89 -5.53
CA THR A 66 1.16 14.74 -4.96
C THR A 66 0.06 14.25 -5.91
N ASP A 67 -0.74 15.15 -6.49
CA ASP A 67 -1.86 14.81 -7.38
C ASP A 67 -1.38 14.05 -8.63
N VAL A 68 -0.21 14.44 -9.17
CA VAL A 68 0.42 13.73 -10.30
C VAL A 68 0.88 12.34 -9.86
N GLY A 69 1.49 12.24 -8.67
CA GLY A 69 1.90 10.97 -8.09
C GLY A 69 0.73 10.01 -7.90
N ILE A 70 -0.35 10.49 -7.29
CA ILE A 70 -1.61 9.74 -7.09
C ILE A 70 -2.15 9.23 -8.42
N SER A 71 -2.21 10.11 -9.44
CA SER A 71 -2.72 9.72 -10.76
C SER A 71 -1.87 8.63 -11.40
N TYR A 72 -0.54 8.72 -11.37
CA TYR A 72 0.32 7.67 -11.90
C TYR A 72 0.18 6.33 -11.19
N ILE A 73 0.01 6.35 -9.84
CA ILE A 73 -0.22 5.12 -9.06
C ILE A 73 -1.55 4.49 -9.47
N ALA A 74 -2.61 5.28 -9.56
CA ALA A 74 -3.92 4.80 -9.96
C ALA A 74 -3.92 4.25 -11.40
N ASP A 75 -3.29 4.95 -12.35
CA ASP A 75 -3.14 4.50 -13.72
C ASP A 75 -2.40 3.15 -13.81
N MET A 76 -1.29 3.02 -13.05
CA MET A 76 -0.55 1.77 -12.97
C MET A 76 -1.44 0.63 -12.45
N LEU A 77 -2.19 0.86 -11.37
CA LEU A 77 -3.09 -0.14 -10.79
C LEU A 77 -4.21 -0.51 -11.77
N ASN A 78 -4.81 0.45 -12.46
CA ASN A 78 -5.83 0.20 -13.46
C ASN A 78 -5.33 -0.65 -14.64
N GLU A 79 -4.04 -0.55 -14.98
CA GLU A 79 -3.44 -1.37 -16.04
C GLU A 79 -3.13 -2.81 -15.58
N ILE A 80 -2.72 -3.01 -14.31
CA ILE A 80 -2.21 -4.32 -13.86
C ILE A 80 -3.24 -5.19 -13.14
N LEU A 81 -4.25 -4.60 -12.49
CA LEU A 81 -5.29 -5.35 -11.80
C LEU A 81 -6.14 -6.14 -12.78
N LYS A 82 -6.61 -7.31 -12.35
CA LYS A 82 -7.46 -8.19 -13.15
C LYS A 82 -8.77 -8.48 -12.40
N PRO A 83 -9.92 -8.53 -13.11
CA PRO A 83 -11.21 -8.77 -12.46
C PRO A 83 -11.33 -10.13 -11.75
N ASP A 84 -10.55 -11.10 -12.22
CA ASP A 84 -10.56 -12.48 -11.72
C ASP A 84 -9.40 -12.80 -10.77
N GLN A 85 -8.55 -11.80 -10.41
CA GLN A 85 -7.49 -12.04 -9.45
C GLN A 85 -8.02 -12.30 -8.05
N THR A 86 -7.31 -13.14 -7.30
CA THR A 86 -7.64 -13.47 -5.91
C THR A 86 -6.77 -12.72 -4.90
N THR A 87 -5.66 -12.16 -5.37
CA THR A 87 -4.72 -11.40 -4.55
C THR A 87 -5.24 -9.99 -4.30
N THR A 88 -5.33 -9.58 -3.03
CA THR A 88 -5.63 -8.21 -2.65
C THR A 88 -4.34 -7.39 -2.61
N VAL A 89 -4.31 -6.26 -3.31
CA VAL A 89 -3.16 -5.35 -3.36
C VAL A 89 -3.31 -4.29 -2.27
N LEU A 90 -2.28 -4.14 -1.43
CA LEU A 90 -2.30 -3.23 -0.30
C LEU A 90 -1.45 -1.99 -0.57
N LEU A 91 -2.06 -0.83 -0.42
CA LEU A 91 -1.36 0.45 -0.32
C LEU A 91 -0.81 0.59 1.10
N GLU A 92 0.49 0.74 1.25
CA GLU A 92 1.07 0.99 2.57
C GLU A 92 0.97 2.47 2.94
N THR A 93 0.65 2.75 4.21
CA THR A 93 0.78 4.10 4.76
C THR A 93 2.24 4.53 4.79
N MET A 94 2.54 5.78 4.41
CA MET A 94 3.91 6.30 4.30
C MET A 94 4.19 7.41 5.30
N SER A 95 5.47 7.61 5.63
CA SER A 95 5.89 8.66 6.58
C SER A 95 5.85 10.08 6.00
N GLY A 96 5.78 10.20 4.68
CA GLY A 96 5.86 11.48 3.99
C GLY A 96 7.29 12.00 3.83
N LYS A 97 8.27 11.09 3.89
CA LYS A 97 9.67 11.44 3.67
C LYS A 97 9.89 11.99 2.28
N GLY A 98 10.38 13.22 2.20
CA GLY A 98 10.66 13.88 0.92
C GLY A 98 9.41 14.13 0.09
N SER A 99 9.15 13.28 -0.89
CA SER A 99 8.01 13.38 -1.82
C SER A 99 7.20 12.07 -1.89
N GLU A 100 7.18 11.31 -0.82
CA GLU A 100 6.37 10.10 -0.71
C GLU A 100 4.89 10.43 -0.82
N VAL A 101 4.16 9.53 -1.51
CA VAL A 101 2.71 9.54 -1.63
C VAL A 101 2.12 8.50 -0.68
N GLY A 102 0.98 8.80 -0.07
CA GLY A 102 0.33 7.91 0.90
C GLY A 102 0.65 8.25 2.36
N LYS A 103 1.12 9.47 2.62
CA LYS A 103 1.41 9.97 3.98
C LYS A 103 0.17 10.35 4.78
N SER A 104 -0.96 10.55 4.12
CA SER A 104 -2.25 10.77 4.78
C SER A 104 -3.30 9.78 4.29
N PHE A 105 -4.32 9.56 5.11
CA PHE A 105 -5.44 8.69 4.76
C PHE A 105 -6.20 9.21 3.54
N GLU A 106 -6.27 10.53 3.35
CA GLU A 106 -6.89 11.17 2.17
C GLU A 106 -6.13 10.84 0.89
N GLU A 107 -4.77 10.86 0.90
CA GLU A 107 -3.98 10.49 -0.27
C GLU A 107 -4.22 9.04 -0.68
N LEU A 108 -4.30 8.11 0.29
CA LEU A 108 -4.62 6.70 0.03
C LEU A 108 -6.06 6.55 -0.48
N ARG A 109 -7.02 7.26 0.13
CA ARG A 109 -8.41 7.26 -0.31
C ARG A 109 -8.54 7.76 -1.74
N GLU A 110 -7.82 8.82 -2.10
CA GLU A 110 -7.84 9.36 -3.46
C GLU A 110 -7.29 8.37 -4.50
N ILE A 111 -6.24 7.61 -4.15
CA ILE A 111 -5.75 6.52 -5.02
C ILE A 111 -6.85 5.47 -5.21
N ILE A 112 -7.46 5.01 -4.12
CA ILE A 112 -8.52 3.99 -4.15
C ILE A 112 -9.69 4.43 -5.02
N ASP A 113 -10.12 5.68 -4.88
CA ASP A 113 -11.26 6.25 -5.64
C ASP A 113 -11.00 6.36 -7.15
N LYS A 114 -9.73 6.45 -7.57
CA LYS A 114 -9.33 6.52 -8.98
C LYS A 114 -9.13 5.14 -9.62
N VAL A 115 -9.18 4.06 -8.83
CA VAL A 115 -8.96 2.70 -9.34
C VAL A 115 -10.30 2.02 -9.63
N GLU A 116 -10.48 1.56 -10.87
CA GLU A 116 -11.73 0.93 -11.33
C GLU A 116 -12.03 -0.38 -10.58
N LEU A 117 -11.01 -1.20 -10.33
CA LEU A 117 -11.10 -2.47 -9.60
C LEU A 117 -10.73 -2.28 -8.12
N SER A 118 -11.26 -1.24 -7.47
CA SER A 118 -10.94 -0.88 -6.08
C SER A 118 -11.34 -1.93 -5.04
N ASP A 119 -12.20 -2.87 -5.39
CA ASP A 119 -12.52 -4.02 -4.54
C ASP A 119 -11.33 -4.97 -4.31
N HIS A 120 -10.35 -4.96 -5.23
CA HIS A 120 -9.08 -5.66 -5.09
C HIS A 120 -8.02 -4.89 -4.31
N LEU A 121 -8.35 -3.69 -3.79
CA LEU A 121 -7.44 -2.88 -2.99
C LEU A 121 -7.78 -2.93 -1.50
N GLY A 122 -6.73 -2.90 -0.70
CA GLY A 122 -6.77 -2.67 0.74
C GLY A 122 -5.63 -1.77 1.18
N VAL A 123 -5.47 -1.62 2.48
CA VAL A 123 -4.43 -0.81 3.11
C VAL A 123 -3.62 -1.68 4.07
N CYS A 124 -2.30 -1.49 4.06
CA CYS A 124 -1.40 -1.92 5.10
C CYS A 124 -1.01 -0.69 5.93
N LEU A 125 -1.39 -0.69 7.20
CA LEU A 125 -1.07 0.39 8.13
C LEU A 125 0.27 0.08 8.81
N ASP A 126 1.31 0.89 8.54
CA ASP A 126 2.58 0.82 9.25
C ASP A 126 2.59 1.82 10.40
N THR A 127 2.72 1.34 11.65
CA THR A 127 2.64 2.18 12.84
C THR A 127 3.79 3.18 12.95
N CYS A 128 4.99 2.83 12.48
CA CYS A 128 6.11 3.77 12.41
C CYS A 128 5.84 4.87 11.37
N HIS A 129 5.34 4.50 10.20
CA HIS A 129 5.08 5.47 9.13
C HIS A 129 4.00 6.48 9.52
N ILE A 130 2.88 6.04 10.07
CA ILE A 130 1.81 6.97 10.47
C ILE A 130 2.24 7.86 11.64
N TRP A 131 3.02 7.34 12.61
CA TRP A 131 3.63 8.16 13.65
C TRP A 131 4.51 9.27 13.06
N ASP A 132 5.40 8.90 12.14
CA ASP A 132 6.27 9.85 11.47
C ASP A 132 5.49 10.82 10.56
N ALA A 133 4.32 10.42 10.06
CA ALA A 133 3.40 11.28 9.30
C ALA A 133 2.59 12.24 10.18
N GLY A 134 2.54 12.01 11.51
CA GLY A 134 1.89 12.92 12.46
C GLY A 134 0.63 12.36 13.12
N TYR A 135 0.29 11.09 12.93
CA TYR A 135 -0.80 10.41 13.62
C TYR A 135 -0.34 9.90 14.98
N ASP A 136 -0.86 10.46 16.06
CA ASP A 136 -0.50 10.11 17.44
C ASP A 136 -1.19 8.82 17.89
N ILE A 137 -0.58 7.69 17.56
CA ILE A 137 -1.08 6.37 17.96
C ILE A 137 -0.69 5.97 19.38
N ALA A 138 0.18 6.74 20.05
CA ALA A 138 0.59 6.45 21.41
C ALA A 138 -0.44 6.94 22.44
N ASP A 139 -0.92 8.15 22.30
CA ASP A 139 -1.83 8.78 23.25
C ASP A 139 -3.27 8.94 22.68
N HIS A 140 -3.46 8.87 21.35
CA HIS A 140 -4.73 9.14 20.66
C HIS A 140 -5.13 8.04 19.65
N LEU A 141 -4.84 6.77 19.96
CA LEU A 141 -5.10 5.63 19.04
C LEU A 141 -6.55 5.57 18.56
N ASP A 142 -7.53 5.73 19.47
CA ASP A 142 -8.95 5.64 19.12
C ASP A 142 -9.39 6.74 18.13
N ASP A 143 -8.81 7.93 18.25
CA ASP A 143 -9.06 9.05 17.33
C ASP A 143 -8.48 8.75 15.95
N VAL A 144 -7.25 8.22 15.90
CA VAL A 144 -6.59 7.83 14.64
C VAL A 144 -7.35 6.71 13.93
N ILE A 145 -7.82 5.69 14.67
CA ILE A 145 -8.62 4.60 14.09
C ILE A 145 -9.98 5.12 13.61
N SER A 146 -10.61 6.01 14.36
CA SER A 146 -11.88 6.64 13.94
C SER A 146 -11.70 7.50 12.69
N GLU A 147 -10.57 8.20 12.56
CA GLU A 147 -10.24 8.97 11.37
C GLU A 147 -9.98 8.07 10.17
N PHE A 148 -9.24 6.97 10.35
CA PHE A 148 -9.04 5.97 9.30
C PHE A 148 -10.37 5.39 8.81
N ASP A 149 -11.26 4.99 9.75
CA ASP A 149 -12.58 4.45 9.41
C ASP A 149 -13.43 5.45 8.63
N ARG A 150 -13.44 6.69 9.05
CA ARG A 150 -14.19 7.77 8.39
C ARG A 150 -13.70 8.07 6.97
N ILE A 151 -12.38 8.00 6.72
CA ILE A 151 -11.78 8.40 5.44
C ILE A 151 -11.68 7.22 4.49
N ILE A 152 -11.16 6.09 4.96
CA ILE A 152 -10.85 4.91 4.13
C ILE A 152 -11.91 3.81 4.33
N GLY A 153 -12.29 3.54 5.58
CA GLY A 153 -13.11 2.40 6.01
C GLY A 153 -12.27 1.30 6.62
N LEU A 154 -12.68 0.77 7.78
CA LEU A 154 -11.97 -0.34 8.45
C LEU A 154 -12.02 -1.66 7.66
N ASP A 155 -12.99 -1.82 6.77
CA ASP A 155 -13.08 -2.94 5.84
C ASP A 155 -11.90 -3.01 4.84
N LYS A 156 -11.23 -1.88 4.62
CA LYS A 156 -10.01 -1.80 3.79
C LYS A 156 -8.72 -2.05 4.57
N LEU A 157 -8.74 -2.10 5.89
CA LEU A 157 -7.56 -2.40 6.71
C LEU A 157 -7.28 -3.91 6.68
N CYS A 158 -6.35 -4.33 5.84
CA CYS A 158 -6.06 -5.75 5.61
C CYS A 158 -4.80 -6.25 6.32
N ALA A 159 -3.87 -5.36 6.66
CA ALA A 159 -2.64 -5.71 7.34
C ALA A 159 -2.11 -4.55 8.19
N ILE A 160 -1.29 -4.90 9.18
CA ILE A 160 -0.58 -3.94 10.02
C ILE A 160 0.90 -4.35 10.07
N HIS A 161 1.79 -3.41 9.75
CA HIS A 161 3.19 -3.50 10.13
C HIS A 161 3.34 -2.86 11.52
N LEU A 162 3.53 -3.70 12.52
CA LEU A 162 3.67 -3.25 13.90
C LEU A 162 5.13 -2.90 14.18
N ASN A 163 5.50 -1.67 13.88
CA ASN A 163 6.83 -1.12 14.03
C ASN A 163 6.87 -0.02 15.08
N ASP A 164 8.01 0.15 15.73
CA ASP A 164 8.29 1.29 16.61
C ASP A 164 9.05 2.37 15.82
N SER A 165 8.90 3.64 16.21
CA SER A 165 9.68 4.75 15.65
C SER A 165 10.66 5.31 16.69
N LYS A 166 11.91 5.53 16.26
CA LYS A 166 12.91 6.25 17.04
C LYS A 166 12.80 7.77 16.90
N ASN A 167 11.87 8.23 16.08
CA ASN A 167 11.68 9.65 15.76
C ASN A 167 10.56 10.25 16.62
N VAL A 168 10.53 11.56 16.67
CA VAL A 168 9.40 12.30 17.26
C VAL A 168 8.21 12.30 16.31
N LEU A 169 7.00 12.46 16.85
CA LEU A 169 5.77 12.57 16.10
C LEU A 169 5.89 13.60 14.96
N GLY A 170 5.47 13.25 13.76
CA GLY A 170 5.46 14.14 12.61
C GLY A 170 6.85 14.46 12.05
N SER A 171 7.82 13.58 12.23
CA SER A 171 9.20 13.79 11.80
C SER A 171 9.43 13.70 10.29
N HIS A 172 8.56 12.98 9.59
CA HIS A 172 8.67 12.68 8.15
C HIS A 172 10.02 12.05 7.75
N LYS A 173 10.44 10.99 8.44
CA LYS A 173 11.75 10.34 8.24
C LYS A 173 11.65 8.87 7.86
#